data_53f5b2b5603588de1be0bb09f594391c
#
_entry.id   53f5b2b5603588de1be0bb09f594391c
#
_cell.length_a   1.000
_cell.length_b   1.000
_cell.length_c   1.000
_cell.angle_alpha   90.00
_cell.angle_beta   90.00
_cell.angle_gamma   90.00
#
_symmetry.space_group_name_H-M   'P 1'
#
loop_
_entity.id
_entity.type
_entity.pdbx_description
1 polymer ?
#
loop_
_entity_poly.entity_id
_entity_poly.type
_entity_poly.pdbx_seq_one_letter_code
_entity_poly.pdbx_strand_id
1 'polypeptide(L)'
;SNGDQASAQLKKWVNEIKDLSNSHFKSKKVAIDVINGPAVTALNEIGIEVVDAKLILEQARVIKSPEELKCMKAALEVAELGVAEMRNELKAGMTEDELWSILHKTNIEHGGEWIECRILSSGERTNPWMQESSNKIIQRGEMVSFDTDMVGPYGYCADISRTYVEGHKFNDDQKKLYQMAVEQINHNYRLIKHGTSFKEFTEKSWKLPEEYYGNRYSCVLHGIGLCDEWPQIKYPTDGGQREGHFEKNMTITLESY
;
A
#
# COMPACT_ATOMS: atom_id res chain seq x y z
N SER A 1 15.51 -8.54 35.95
CA SER A 1 16.00 -8.38 34.56
C SER A 1 14.93 -7.69 33.71
N ASN A 2 15.27 -7.17 32.54
CA ASN A 2 14.28 -6.55 31.61
C ASN A 2 13.17 -7.54 31.22
N GLY A 3 13.44 -8.84 31.21
CA GLY A 3 12.45 -9.90 30.95
C GLY A 3 11.38 -10.02 32.02
N ASP A 4 11.72 -9.85 33.28
CA ASP A 4 10.77 -9.95 34.41
C ASP A 4 9.79 -8.77 34.40
N GLN A 5 10.27 -7.58 34.05
CA GLN A 5 9.44 -6.39 33.92
C GLN A 5 8.48 -6.52 32.74
N ALA A 6 8.93 -6.99 31.57
CA ALA A 6 8.10 -7.24 30.41
C ALA A 6 6.99 -8.26 30.70
N SER A 7 7.33 -9.35 31.41
CA SER A 7 6.35 -10.36 31.82
C SER A 7 5.32 -9.80 32.80
N ALA A 8 5.73 -8.94 33.74
CA ALA A 8 4.81 -8.30 34.69
C ALA A 8 3.86 -7.31 33.98
N GLN A 9 4.37 -6.53 33.02
CA GLN A 9 3.55 -5.63 32.23
C GLN A 9 2.55 -6.39 31.36
N LEU A 10 2.98 -7.48 30.73
CA LEU A 10 2.08 -8.33 29.94
C LEU A 10 0.93 -8.88 30.80
N LYS A 11 1.23 -9.40 31.98
CA LYS A 11 0.19 -9.88 32.93
C LYS A 11 -0.78 -8.80 33.35
N LYS A 12 -0.29 -7.58 33.57
CA LYS A 12 -1.13 -6.43 33.90
C LYS A 12 -2.08 -6.11 32.75
N TRP A 13 -1.56 -5.97 31.54
CA TRP A 13 -2.34 -5.69 30.33
C TRP A 13 -3.40 -6.78 30.07
N VAL A 14 -3.05 -8.05 30.18
CA VAL A 14 -3.97 -9.18 29.99
C VAL A 14 -5.11 -9.14 31.01
N ASN A 15 -4.84 -8.79 32.28
CA ASN A 15 -5.89 -8.64 33.28
C ASN A 15 -6.80 -7.43 32.99
N GLU A 16 -6.27 -6.31 32.52
CA GLU A 16 -7.05 -5.16 32.11
C GLU A 16 -8.00 -5.53 30.95
N ILE A 17 -7.54 -6.26 29.95
CA ILE A 17 -8.39 -6.77 28.84
C ILE A 17 -9.49 -7.68 29.38
N LYS A 18 -9.17 -8.58 30.33
CA LYS A 18 -10.15 -9.45 30.97
C LYS A 18 -11.23 -8.67 31.71
N ASP A 19 -10.84 -7.66 32.47
CA ASP A 19 -11.77 -6.83 33.23
C ASP A 19 -12.68 -6.02 32.31
N LEU A 20 -12.15 -5.43 31.24
CA LEU A 20 -12.91 -4.75 30.20
C LEU A 20 -13.89 -5.69 29.49
N SER A 21 -13.42 -6.89 29.12
CA SER A 21 -14.24 -7.91 28.47
C SER A 21 -15.42 -8.33 29.36
N ASN A 22 -15.17 -8.58 30.64
CA ASN A 22 -16.19 -8.99 31.59
C ASN A 22 -17.20 -7.88 31.91
N SER A 23 -16.74 -6.63 32.05
CA SER A 23 -17.56 -5.51 32.48
C SER A 23 -18.40 -4.90 31.35
N HIS A 24 -17.88 -4.85 30.12
CA HIS A 24 -18.52 -4.14 29.02
C HIS A 24 -19.14 -5.06 27.96
N PHE A 25 -18.50 -6.17 27.64
CA PHE A 25 -18.88 -6.97 26.45
C PHE A 25 -19.43 -8.35 26.80
N LYS A 26 -19.15 -8.90 27.94
CA LYS A 26 -19.52 -10.27 28.39
C LYS A 26 -19.07 -11.34 27.34
N SER A 27 -18.00 -11.05 26.62
CA SER A 27 -17.46 -11.90 25.57
C SER A 27 -16.16 -12.55 26.00
N LYS A 28 -15.95 -13.79 25.58
CA LYS A 28 -14.66 -14.47 25.69
C LYS A 28 -13.82 -14.34 24.43
N LYS A 29 -14.26 -13.54 23.45
CA LYS A 29 -13.55 -13.30 22.20
C LYS A 29 -13.17 -11.83 22.11
N VAL A 30 -11.92 -11.57 21.72
CA VAL A 30 -11.41 -10.22 21.43
C VAL A 30 -10.80 -10.24 20.03
N ALA A 31 -11.26 -9.34 19.18
CA ALA A 31 -10.70 -9.17 17.85
C ALA A 31 -9.53 -8.17 17.91
N ILE A 32 -8.37 -8.57 17.40
CA ILE A 32 -7.14 -7.75 17.40
C ILE A 32 -6.49 -7.89 16.02
N ASP A 33 -6.09 -6.78 15.42
CA ASP A 33 -5.47 -6.74 14.09
C ASP A 33 -3.96 -7.02 14.13
N VAL A 34 -3.26 -6.48 15.15
CA VAL A 34 -1.82 -6.70 15.34
C VAL A 34 -1.53 -7.08 16.78
N ILE A 35 -0.99 -8.27 17.00
CA ILE A 35 -0.64 -8.80 18.32
C ILE A 35 0.55 -9.75 18.20
N ASN A 36 1.44 -9.74 19.20
CA ASN A 36 2.56 -10.68 19.25
C ASN A 36 2.18 -12.04 19.90
N GLY A 37 2.94 -13.08 19.58
CA GLY A 37 2.69 -14.44 20.08
C GLY A 37 2.57 -14.57 21.60
N PRO A 38 3.48 -14.00 22.43
CA PRO A 38 3.36 -14.04 23.89
C PRO A 38 2.04 -13.44 24.41
N ALA A 39 1.54 -12.36 23.81
CA ALA A 39 0.27 -11.75 24.22
C ALA A 39 -0.93 -12.63 23.85
N VAL A 40 -0.92 -13.27 22.68
CA VAL A 40 -1.94 -14.27 22.30
C VAL A 40 -1.99 -15.41 23.29
N THR A 41 -0.81 -15.99 23.63
CA THR A 41 -0.71 -17.07 24.60
C THR A 41 -1.28 -16.67 25.94
N ALA A 42 -0.88 -15.51 26.46
CA ALA A 42 -1.31 -15.02 27.76
C ALA A 42 -2.83 -14.72 27.82
N LEU A 43 -3.45 -14.23 26.75
CA LEU A 43 -4.90 -14.06 26.67
C LEU A 43 -5.64 -15.41 26.64
N ASN A 44 -5.13 -16.38 25.88
CA ASN A 44 -5.70 -17.73 25.83
C ASN A 44 -5.62 -18.45 27.20
N GLU A 45 -4.52 -18.29 27.94
CA GLU A 45 -4.36 -18.87 29.30
C GLU A 45 -5.42 -18.38 30.29
N ILE A 46 -5.93 -17.16 30.12
CA ILE A 46 -7.02 -16.62 30.97
C ILE A 46 -8.42 -16.82 30.36
N GLY A 47 -8.54 -17.60 29.30
CA GLY A 47 -9.80 -17.97 28.66
C GLY A 47 -10.36 -16.94 27.70
N ILE A 48 -9.55 -16.04 27.16
CA ILE A 48 -9.92 -15.09 26.10
C ILE A 48 -9.37 -15.62 24.77
N GLU A 49 -10.27 -15.88 23.82
CA GLU A 49 -9.95 -16.24 22.45
C GLU A 49 -9.61 -15.00 21.65
N VAL A 50 -8.43 -14.98 21.01
CA VAL A 50 -8.03 -13.91 20.07
C VAL A 50 -8.46 -14.30 18.66
N VAL A 51 -9.15 -13.40 17.99
CA VAL A 51 -9.53 -13.55 16.57
C VAL A 51 -8.99 -12.38 15.77
N ASP A 52 -8.80 -12.57 14.46
CA ASP A 52 -8.32 -11.53 13.55
C ASP A 52 -9.37 -10.43 13.39
N ALA A 53 -8.96 -9.18 13.60
CA ALA A 53 -9.79 -7.99 13.42
C ALA A 53 -9.53 -7.26 12.10
N LYS A 54 -8.49 -7.61 11.35
CA LYS A 54 -7.99 -6.84 10.21
C LYS A 54 -9.13 -6.45 9.25
N LEU A 55 -9.83 -7.44 8.71
CA LEU A 55 -10.90 -7.18 7.74
C LEU A 55 -12.05 -6.34 8.32
N ILE A 56 -12.42 -6.58 9.59
CA ILE A 56 -13.50 -5.83 10.24
C ILE A 56 -13.12 -4.36 10.39
N LEU A 57 -11.88 -4.08 10.80
CA LEU A 57 -11.37 -2.72 10.97
C LEU A 57 -11.19 -2.01 9.62
N GLU A 58 -10.67 -2.70 8.61
CA GLU A 58 -10.54 -2.15 7.26
C GLU A 58 -11.92 -1.79 6.67
N GLN A 59 -12.92 -2.65 6.82
CA GLN A 59 -14.29 -2.36 6.38
C GLN A 59 -14.93 -1.20 7.15
N ALA A 60 -14.65 -1.07 8.46
CA ALA A 60 -15.17 0.02 9.27
C ALA A 60 -14.67 1.40 8.84
N ARG A 61 -13.44 1.48 8.25
CA ARG A 61 -12.80 2.72 7.81
C ARG A 61 -12.77 2.91 6.29
N VAL A 62 -13.45 2.05 5.52
CA VAL A 62 -13.44 2.10 4.06
C VAL A 62 -14.04 3.39 3.49
N ILE A 63 -15.08 3.93 4.15
CA ILE A 63 -15.70 5.21 3.80
C ILE A 63 -15.06 6.32 4.61
N LYS A 64 -14.31 7.18 3.96
CA LYS A 64 -13.57 8.26 4.61
C LYS A 64 -14.47 9.46 4.91
N SER A 65 -14.30 10.04 6.07
CA SER A 65 -14.91 11.33 6.42
C SER A 65 -14.31 12.47 5.57
N PRO A 66 -14.96 13.64 5.52
CA PRO A 66 -14.38 14.81 4.83
C PRO A 66 -13.02 15.24 5.39
N GLU A 67 -12.79 15.03 6.68
CA GLU A 67 -11.54 15.36 7.37
C GLU A 67 -10.43 14.38 7.00
N GLU A 68 -10.71 13.09 6.97
CA GLU A 68 -9.78 12.06 6.49
C GLU A 68 -9.36 12.30 5.05
N LEU A 69 -10.31 12.67 4.17
CA LEU A 69 -9.99 13.01 2.78
C LEU A 69 -9.06 14.22 2.65
N LYS A 70 -9.11 15.18 3.59
CA LYS A 70 -8.14 16.30 3.63
C LYS A 70 -6.74 15.83 4.04
N CYS A 71 -6.68 14.96 5.04
CA CYS A 71 -5.41 14.36 5.48
C CYS A 71 -4.77 13.53 4.35
N MET A 72 -5.56 12.70 3.66
CA MET A 72 -5.08 11.93 2.51
C MET A 72 -4.59 12.82 1.36
N LYS A 73 -5.28 13.94 1.08
CA LYS A 73 -4.80 14.91 0.09
C LYS A 73 -3.47 15.52 0.48
N ALA A 74 -3.27 15.87 1.76
CA ALA A 74 -2.00 16.39 2.24
C ALA A 74 -0.87 15.36 2.07
N ALA A 75 -1.13 14.08 2.40
CA ALA A 75 -0.16 13.01 2.19
C ALA A 75 0.18 12.85 0.70
N LEU A 76 -0.84 12.87 -0.18
CA LEU A 76 -0.67 12.76 -1.62
C LEU A 76 0.13 13.94 -2.20
N GLU A 77 -0.12 15.18 -1.75
CA GLU A 77 0.63 16.37 -2.17
C GLU A 77 2.12 16.25 -1.81
N VAL A 78 2.44 15.72 -0.64
CA VAL A 78 3.84 15.48 -0.23
C VAL A 78 4.47 14.37 -1.06
N ALA A 79 3.74 13.28 -1.34
CA ALA A 79 4.23 12.21 -2.21
C ALA A 79 4.51 12.72 -3.63
N GLU A 80 3.60 13.50 -4.22
CA GLU A 80 3.80 14.12 -5.53
C GLU A 80 5.01 15.05 -5.57
N LEU A 81 5.24 15.82 -4.50
CA LEU A 81 6.43 16.66 -4.36
C LEU A 81 7.71 15.80 -4.35
N GLY A 82 7.75 14.76 -3.52
CA GLY A 82 8.90 13.86 -3.44
C GLY A 82 9.19 13.17 -4.77
N VAL A 83 8.14 12.69 -5.44
CA VAL A 83 8.24 12.08 -6.78
C VAL A 83 8.76 13.07 -7.82
N ALA A 84 8.35 14.34 -7.75
CA ALA A 84 8.86 15.38 -8.65
C ALA A 84 10.34 15.68 -8.37
N GLU A 85 10.76 15.72 -7.12
CA GLU A 85 12.17 15.91 -6.73
C GLU A 85 13.02 14.71 -7.18
N MET A 86 12.56 13.47 -6.97
CA MET A 86 13.24 12.27 -7.47
C MET A 86 13.44 12.34 -9.00
N ARG A 87 12.42 12.76 -9.75
CA ARG A 87 12.52 12.93 -11.20
C ARG A 87 13.57 13.97 -11.59
N ASN A 88 13.63 15.10 -10.89
CA ASN A 88 14.55 16.19 -11.19
C ASN A 88 16.02 15.84 -10.87
N GLU A 89 16.23 15.07 -9.81
CA GLU A 89 17.56 14.67 -9.35
C GLU A 89 18.09 13.39 -10.00
N LEU A 90 17.21 12.61 -10.66
CA LEU A 90 17.58 11.36 -11.33
C LEU A 90 18.68 11.59 -12.38
N LYS A 91 19.84 10.97 -12.16
CA LYS A 91 20.99 11.01 -13.08
C LYS A 91 21.80 9.73 -13.01
N ALA A 92 22.45 9.38 -14.12
CA ALA A 92 23.41 8.28 -14.16
C ALA A 92 24.56 8.51 -13.16
N GLY A 93 24.99 7.44 -12.53
CA GLY A 93 26.06 7.43 -11.53
C GLY A 93 25.60 7.53 -10.09
N MET A 94 24.33 7.89 -9.82
CA MET A 94 23.76 7.76 -8.48
C MET A 94 23.30 6.32 -8.22
N THR A 95 23.22 5.96 -6.96
CA THR A 95 22.65 4.66 -6.55
C THR A 95 21.13 4.72 -6.46
N GLU A 96 20.49 3.55 -6.50
CA GLU A 96 19.04 3.43 -6.22
C GLU A 96 18.69 3.96 -4.83
N ASP A 97 19.53 3.67 -3.82
CA ASP A 97 19.35 4.16 -2.44
C ASP A 97 19.47 5.69 -2.35
N GLU A 98 20.40 6.31 -3.07
CA GLU A 98 20.52 7.78 -3.15
C GLU A 98 19.25 8.41 -3.73
N LEU A 99 18.71 7.84 -4.81
CA LEU A 99 17.46 8.33 -5.40
C LEU A 99 16.26 8.15 -4.44
N TRP A 100 16.16 6.97 -3.81
CA TRP A 100 15.08 6.68 -2.87
C TRP A 100 15.13 7.57 -1.62
N SER A 101 16.32 7.95 -1.18
CA SER A 101 16.49 8.82 -0.02
C SER A 101 15.85 10.20 -0.18
N ILE A 102 15.66 10.65 -1.42
CA ILE A 102 15.01 11.93 -1.74
C ILE A 102 13.55 11.91 -1.28
N LEU A 103 12.82 10.82 -1.55
CA LEU A 103 11.44 10.67 -1.10
C LEU A 103 11.34 10.71 0.43
N HIS A 104 12.22 9.98 1.13
CA HIS A 104 12.27 9.99 2.60
C HIS A 104 12.52 11.38 3.16
N LYS A 105 13.51 12.08 2.60
CA LYS A 105 13.84 13.45 3.00
C LYS A 105 12.63 14.38 2.83
N THR A 106 12.02 14.37 1.65
CA THR A 106 10.85 15.21 1.36
C THR A 106 9.68 14.89 2.28
N ASN A 107 9.40 13.60 2.52
CA ASN A 107 8.34 13.17 3.42
C ASN A 107 8.54 13.74 4.84
N ILE A 108 9.72 13.58 5.42
CA ILE A 108 10.04 14.06 6.77
C ILE A 108 10.04 15.59 6.84
N GLU A 109 10.60 16.29 5.86
CA GLU A 109 10.63 17.77 5.82
C GLU A 109 9.21 18.37 5.79
N HIS A 110 8.23 17.65 5.25
CA HIS A 110 6.84 18.10 5.14
C HIS A 110 5.89 17.47 6.18
N GLY A 111 6.43 16.90 7.25
CA GLY A 111 5.66 16.41 8.40
C GLY A 111 5.06 15.02 8.21
N GLY A 112 5.57 14.26 7.25
CA GLY A 112 5.24 12.84 7.12
C GLY A 112 6.01 11.98 8.12
N GLU A 113 5.68 10.69 8.17
CA GLU A 113 6.19 9.79 9.20
C GLU A 113 7.27 8.86 8.65
N TRP A 114 6.91 7.88 7.84
CA TRP A 114 7.83 6.86 7.31
C TRP A 114 7.35 6.29 5.98
N ILE A 115 8.08 5.37 5.40
CA ILE A 115 7.73 4.68 4.16
C ILE A 115 7.80 3.19 4.43
N GLU A 116 6.73 2.46 4.10
CA GLU A 116 6.58 1.05 4.50
C GLU A 116 7.64 0.15 3.88
N CYS A 117 8.01 0.37 2.63
CA CYS A 117 9.01 -0.40 1.91
C CYS A 117 9.87 0.50 1.03
N ARG A 118 10.92 -0.06 0.44
CA ARG A 118 11.85 0.67 -0.42
C ARG A 118 11.71 0.24 -1.87
N ILE A 119 10.47 0.18 -2.36
CA ILE A 119 10.20 -0.30 -3.73
C ILE A 119 10.72 0.70 -4.75
N LEU A 120 11.96 0.49 -5.16
CA LEU A 120 12.61 1.18 -6.25
C LEU A 120 13.66 0.26 -6.88
N SER A 121 13.67 0.19 -8.19
CA SER A 121 14.68 -0.57 -8.91
C SER A 121 14.98 0.05 -10.26
N SER A 122 16.14 -0.28 -10.84
CA SER A 122 16.59 0.26 -12.12
C SER A 122 17.11 -0.83 -13.08
N GLY A 123 16.98 -0.56 -14.38
CA GLY A 123 17.44 -1.46 -15.44
C GLY A 123 16.79 -2.83 -15.35
N GLU A 124 17.59 -3.89 -15.41
CA GLU A 124 17.11 -5.29 -15.38
C GLU A 124 16.39 -5.64 -14.08
N ARG A 125 16.65 -4.92 -12.98
CA ARG A 125 15.99 -5.16 -11.70
C ARG A 125 14.53 -4.68 -11.64
N THR A 126 14.06 -3.94 -12.65
CA THR A 126 12.64 -3.55 -12.72
C THR A 126 11.71 -4.74 -13.03
N ASN A 127 12.27 -5.88 -13.43
CA ASN A 127 11.53 -7.13 -13.64
C ASN A 127 12.32 -8.32 -13.04
N PRO A 128 11.75 -9.11 -12.10
CA PRO A 128 10.36 -8.97 -11.58
C PRO A 128 10.18 -7.73 -10.71
N TRP A 129 8.95 -7.23 -10.66
CA TRP A 129 8.55 -6.13 -9.80
C TRP A 129 8.73 -6.44 -8.30
N MET A 130 8.59 -5.45 -7.42
CA MET A 130 8.76 -5.55 -5.97
C MET A 130 10.23 -5.70 -5.51
N GLN A 131 11.16 -5.11 -6.25
CA GLN A 131 12.56 -5.04 -5.82
C GLN A 131 12.80 -3.80 -4.97
N GLU A 132 13.42 -3.97 -3.81
CA GLU A 132 13.85 -2.85 -2.97
C GLU A 132 15.08 -2.14 -3.55
N SER A 133 15.21 -0.86 -3.24
CA SER A 133 16.38 -0.07 -3.59
C SER A 133 17.67 -0.65 -3.01
N SER A 134 18.76 -0.45 -3.71
CA SER A 134 20.05 -1.01 -3.37
C SER A 134 21.20 -0.05 -3.73
N ASN A 135 22.43 -0.49 -3.49
CA ASN A 135 23.62 0.23 -3.90
C ASN A 135 23.95 0.10 -5.40
N LYS A 136 23.03 -0.48 -6.21
CA LYS A 136 23.19 -0.51 -7.67
C LYS A 136 23.26 0.90 -8.22
N ILE A 137 24.26 1.14 -9.06
CA ILE A 137 24.44 2.42 -9.76
C ILE A 137 23.53 2.45 -10.99
N ILE A 138 22.69 3.48 -11.05
CA ILE A 138 21.78 3.74 -12.19
C ILE A 138 22.63 4.12 -13.41
N GLN A 139 22.41 3.43 -14.52
CA GLN A 139 23.12 3.66 -15.76
C GLN A 139 22.35 4.59 -16.70
N ARG A 140 23.05 5.18 -17.65
CA ARG A 140 22.46 6.03 -18.67
C ARG A 140 21.42 5.28 -19.51
N GLY A 141 20.21 5.84 -19.60
CA GLY A 141 19.11 5.28 -20.39
C GLY A 141 18.37 4.12 -19.73
N GLU A 142 18.72 3.74 -18.50
CA GLU A 142 17.95 2.74 -17.76
C GLU A 142 16.57 3.24 -17.36
N MET A 143 15.59 2.33 -17.33
CA MET A 143 14.33 2.56 -16.65
C MET A 143 14.56 2.55 -15.13
N VAL A 144 13.83 3.38 -14.44
CA VAL A 144 13.73 3.42 -12.98
C VAL A 144 12.27 3.39 -12.62
N SER A 145 11.85 2.34 -11.93
CA SER A 145 10.47 2.15 -11.49
C SER A 145 10.42 2.13 -9.96
N PHE A 146 9.40 2.75 -9.41
CA PHE A 146 9.22 2.80 -7.95
C PHE A 146 7.74 2.94 -7.57
N ASP A 147 7.46 2.59 -6.33
CA ASP A 147 6.19 2.73 -5.65
C ASP A 147 6.40 3.41 -4.30
N THR A 148 5.51 4.31 -3.90
CA THR A 148 5.82 5.15 -2.74
C THR A 148 5.45 4.53 -1.41
N ASP A 149 4.32 3.85 -1.27
CA ASP A 149 3.82 3.30 0.00
C ASP A 149 4.11 4.23 1.21
N MET A 150 3.92 5.52 0.99
CA MET A 150 4.42 6.56 1.89
C MET A 150 3.38 6.91 2.95
N VAL A 151 3.72 6.75 4.22
CA VAL A 151 2.94 7.29 5.33
C VAL A 151 3.29 8.78 5.49
N GLY A 152 2.42 9.60 4.93
CA GLY A 152 2.58 11.04 4.86
C GLY A 152 2.10 11.78 6.12
N PRO A 153 1.91 13.09 6.02
CA PRO A 153 1.34 13.89 7.10
C PRO A 153 0.02 13.31 7.61
N TYR A 154 -0.18 13.39 8.93
CA TYR A 154 -1.36 12.89 9.65
C TYR A 154 -1.49 11.37 9.66
N GLY A 155 -0.47 10.60 9.27
CA GLY A 155 -0.47 9.14 9.31
C GLY A 155 -1.29 8.48 8.21
N TYR A 156 -1.66 9.19 7.14
CA TYR A 156 -2.35 8.63 5.99
C TYR A 156 -1.38 8.26 4.88
N CYS A 157 -1.66 7.14 4.21
CA CYS A 157 -0.85 6.64 3.13
C CYS A 157 -1.10 7.37 1.81
N ALA A 158 -0.04 7.53 1.05
CA ALA A 158 -0.04 7.94 -0.34
C ALA A 158 0.77 6.93 -1.14
N ASP A 159 0.10 6.23 -2.02
CA ASP A 159 0.65 5.19 -2.86
C ASP A 159 0.61 5.64 -4.32
N ILE A 160 1.79 5.90 -4.88
CA ILE A 160 1.99 6.42 -6.24
C ILE A 160 3.15 5.68 -6.92
N SER A 161 2.84 4.87 -7.91
CA SER A 161 3.85 4.28 -8.77
C SER A 161 4.23 5.18 -9.93
N ARG A 162 5.52 5.24 -10.26
CA ARG A 162 6.01 5.92 -11.47
C ARG A 162 7.19 5.16 -12.07
N THR A 163 7.32 5.30 -13.39
CA THR A 163 8.47 4.81 -14.13
C THR A 163 9.09 5.94 -14.94
N TYR A 164 10.38 6.16 -14.77
CA TYR A 164 11.17 7.12 -15.52
C TYR A 164 12.25 6.41 -16.35
N VAL A 165 12.80 7.12 -17.31
CA VAL A 165 14.04 6.70 -18.00
C VAL A 165 15.09 7.76 -17.73
N GLU A 166 16.26 7.34 -17.25
CA GLU A 166 17.39 8.24 -17.04
C GLU A 166 17.75 8.92 -18.36
N GLY A 167 17.93 10.25 -18.32
CA GLY A 167 18.15 11.08 -19.51
C GLY A 167 16.88 11.39 -20.32
N HIS A 168 15.70 10.98 -19.86
CA HIS A 168 14.39 11.29 -20.45
C HIS A 168 14.20 10.88 -21.92
N LYS A 169 14.94 9.88 -22.39
CA LYS A 169 14.86 9.37 -23.77
C LYS A 169 14.37 7.94 -23.78
N PHE A 170 13.08 7.78 -24.01
CA PHE A 170 12.43 6.48 -24.16
C PHE A 170 12.71 5.88 -25.54
N ASN A 171 13.06 4.60 -25.61
CA ASN A 171 12.97 3.82 -26.84
C ASN A 171 11.51 3.44 -27.16
N ASP A 172 11.27 2.84 -28.30
CA ASP A 172 9.90 2.57 -28.75
C ASP A 172 9.22 1.45 -27.94
N ASP A 173 9.97 0.47 -27.46
CA ASP A 173 9.43 -0.59 -26.59
C ASP A 173 9.03 -0.03 -25.22
N GLN A 174 9.86 0.80 -24.61
CA GLN A 174 9.56 1.49 -23.34
C GLN A 174 8.31 2.37 -23.49
N LYS A 175 8.18 3.11 -24.61
CA LYS A 175 6.98 3.93 -24.87
C LYS A 175 5.73 3.07 -25.00
N LYS A 176 5.82 1.93 -25.72
CA LYS A 176 4.70 0.99 -25.88
C LYS A 176 4.24 0.46 -24.54
N LEU A 177 5.16 -0.03 -23.69
CA LEU A 177 4.86 -0.55 -22.36
C LEU A 177 4.18 0.53 -21.49
N TYR A 178 4.78 1.71 -21.42
CA TYR A 178 4.24 2.82 -20.62
C TYR A 178 2.84 3.26 -21.12
N GLN A 179 2.64 3.32 -22.43
CA GLN A 179 1.34 3.64 -23.01
C GLN A 179 0.28 2.61 -22.62
N MET A 180 0.61 1.33 -22.65
CA MET A 180 -0.32 0.26 -22.23
C MET A 180 -0.69 0.37 -20.75
N ALA A 181 0.27 0.68 -19.87
CA ALA A 181 -0.02 0.93 -18.46
C ALA A 181 -0.98 2.12 -18.28
N VAL A 182 -0.74 3.22 -18.99
CA VAL A 182 -1.64 4.39 -18.99
C VAL A 182 -3.04 4.05 -19.53
N GLU A 183 -3.12 3.24 -20.57
CA GLU A 183 -4.41 2.76 -21.12
C GLU A 183 -5.16 1.90 -20.13
N GLN A 184 -4.49 0.99 -19.44
CA GLN A 184 -5.08 0.17 -18.37
C GLN A 184 -5.65 1.04 -17.26
N ILE A 185 -4.86 1.96 -16.70
CA ILE A 185 -5.30 2.86 -15.65
C ILE A 185 -6.52 3.68 -16.09
N ASN A 186 -6.45 4.31 -17.27
CA ASN A 186 -7.55 5.13 -17.77
C ASN A 186 -8.83 4.33 -18.07
N HIS A 187 -8.70 3.09 -18.56
CA HIS A 187 -9.85 2.22 -18.78
C HIS A 187 -10.51 1.86 -17.45
N ASN A 188 -9.72 1.38 -16.49
CA ASN A 188 -10.21 0.94 -15.19
C ASN A 188 -10.80 2.10 -14.38
N TYR A 189 -10.18 3.29 -14.43
CA TYR A 189 -10.70 4.49 -13.79
C TYR A 189 -12.13 4.83 -14.22
N ARG A 190 -12.44 4.69 -15.51
CA ARG A 190 -13.80 4.99 -16.06
C ARG A 190 -14.87 4.02 -15.56
N LEU A 191 -14.50 2.84 -15.09
CA LEU A 191 -15.42 1.84 -14.55
C LEU A 191 -15.79 2.12 -13.10
N ILE A 192 -14.99 2.90 -12.38
CA ILE A 192 -15.21 3.19 -10.96
C ILE A 192 -16.29 4.26 -10.83
N LYS A 193 -17.47 3.80 -10.41
CA LYS A 193 -18.63 4.67 -10.14
C LYS A 193 -19.36 4.17 -8.91
N HIS A 194 -19.95 5.08 -8.16
CA HIS A 194 -20.82 4.71 -7.05
C HIS A 194 -21.87 3.68 -7.48
N GLY A 195 -21.95 2.58 -6.77
CA GLY A 195 -22.87 1.47 -7.04
C GLY A 195 -22.36 0.40 -8.03
N THR A 196 -21.26 0.62 -8.75
CA THR A 196 -20.65 -0.44 -9.57
C THR A 196 -20.12 -1.54 -8.66
N SER A 197 -20.54 -2.79 -8.88
CA SER A 197 -20.06 -3.92 -8.08
C SER A 197 -18.61 -4.28 -8.41
N PHE A 198 -17.87 -4.81 -7.44
CA PHE A 198 -16.49 -5.27 -7.66
C PHE A 198 -16.44 -6.40 -8.69
N LYS A 199 -17.47 -7.24 -8.74
CA LYS A 199 -17.63 -8.27 -9.76
C LYS A 199 -17.70 -7.65 -11.16
N GLU A 200 -18.59 -6.67 -11.36
CA GLU A 200 -18.76 -5.98 -12.64
C GLU A 200 -17.46 -5.27 -13.05
N PHE A 201 -16.81 -4.57 -12.12
CA PHE A 201 -15.52 -3.94 -12.36
C PHE A 201 -14.49 -4.95 -12.85
N THR A 202 -14.34 -6.10 -12.15
CA THR A 202 -13.39 -7.14 -12.53
C THR A 202 -13.67 -7.71 -13.92
N GLU A 203 -14.94 -8.00 -14.23
CA GLU A 203 -15.33 -8.57 -15.53
C GLU A 203 -15.07 -7.59 -16.68
N LYS A 204 -15.19 -6.29 -16.43
CA LYS A 204 -15.00 -5.22 -17.41
C LYS A 204 -13.61 -4.60 -17.40
N SER A 205 -12.77 -4.93 -16.43
CA SER A 205 -11.41 -4.37 -16.31
C SER A 205 -10.60 -4.62 -17.59
N TRP A 206 -9.63 -3.74 -17.82
CA TRP A 206 -8.74 -3.84 -18.97
C TRP A 206 -8.05 -5.21 -19.03
N LYS A 207 -8.06 -5.80 -20.21
CA LYS A 207 -7.50 -7.15 -20.38
C LYS A 207 -6.03 -7.06 -20.73
N LEU A 208 -5.21 -7.50 -19.80
CA LEU A 208 -3.77 -7.59 -20.00
C LEU A 208 -3.45 -8.59 -21.13
N PRO A 209 -2.60 -8.24 -22.11
CA PRO A 209 -2.11 -9.18 -23.11
C PRO A 209 -1.41 -10.38 -22.47
N GLU A 210 -1.60 -11.57 -23.06
CA GLU A 210 -1.10 -12.84 -22.52
C GLU A 210 0.42 -12.84 -22.29
N GLU A 211 1.17 -12.16 -23.15
CA GLU A 211 2.63 -12.04 -23.04
C GLU A 211 3.13 -11.40 -21.74
N TYR A 212 2.30 -10.54 -21.10
CA TYR A 212 2.63 -9.87 -19.83
C TYR A 212 2.01 -10.53 -18.61
N TYR A 213 1.14 -11.52 -18.82
CA TYR A 213 0.34 -12.10 -17.74
C TYR A 213 1.18 -12.76 -16.64
N GLY A 214 2.32 -13.33 -17.00
CA GLY A 214 3.24 -13.99 -16.07
C GLY A 214 3.89 -13.07 -15.04
N ASN A 215 4.06 -11.81 -15.39
CA ASN A 215 4.79 -10.81 -14.56
C ASN A 215 3.88 -9.68 -14.06
N ARG A 216 2.56 -9.86 -14.17
CA ARG A 216 1.60 -8.83 -13.73
C ARG A 216 1.68 -8.57 -12.24
N TYR A 217 1.27 -7.39 -11.84
CA TYR A 217 1.07 -7.07 -10.44
C TYR A 217 -0.03 -7.95 -9.80
N SER A 218 -0.03 -8.05 -8.49
CA SER A 218 -0.90 -8.99 -7.76
C SER A 218 -2.38 -8.62 -7.77
N CYS A 219 -2.70 -7.35 -7.99
CA CYS A 219 -4.07 -6.84 -8.04
C CYS A 219 -4.23 -5.74 -9.07
N VAL A 220 -5.46 -5.41 -9.39
CA VAL A 220 -5.85 -4.35 -10.34
C VAL A 220 -6.21 -3.07 -9.59
N LEU A 221 -6.57 -3.22 -8.33
CA LEU A 221 -7.02 -2.15 -7.45
C LEU A 221 -6.99 -2.62 -6.01
N HIS A 222 -6.62 -1.72 -5.09
CA HIS A 222 -6.87 -1.91 -3.66
C HIS A 222 -7.33 -0.61 -2.98
N GLY A 223 -7.87 -0.75 -1.78
CA GLY A 223 -8.20 0.38 -0.92
C GLY A 223 -6.95 0.97 -0.30
N ILE A 224 -7.01 2.23 0.06
CA ILE A 224 -5.93 2.93 0.75
C ILE A 224 -6.49 3.86 1.82
N GLY A 225 -5.76 4.02 2.90
CA GLY A 225 -6.11 4.90 4.01
C GLY A 225 -4.96 5.04 5.01
N LEU A 226 -5.03 4.30 6.12
CA LEU A 226 -3.93 4.23 7.09
C LEU A 226 -2.84 3.22 6.67
N CYS A 227 -3.14 2.38 5.72
CA CYS A 227 -2.26 1.41 5.05
C CYS A 227 -2.96 0.99 3.75
N ASP A 228 -2.43 0.00 3.06
CA ASP A 228 -3.16 -0.73 2.04
C ASP A 228 -4.32 -1.49 2.67
N GLU A 229 -5.52 -1.24 2.18
CA GLU A 229 -6.76 -1.64 2.83
C GLU A 229 -7.69 -2.40 1.88
N TRP A 230 -8.77 -2.92 2.46
CA TRP A 230 -9.90 -3.43 1.70
C TRP A 230 -10.58 -2.30 0.88
N PRO A 231 -11.05 -2.59 -0.36
CA PRO A 231 -11.06 -3.87 -1.05
C PRO A 231 -9.74 -4.17 -1.78
N GLN A 232 -9.42 -5.46 -1.98
CA GLN A 232 -8.37 -5.87 -2.89
C GLN A 232 -8.98 -6.63 -4.08
N ILE A 233 -8.91 -6.04 -5.27
CA ILE A 233 -9.50 -6.60 -6.49
C ILE A 233 -8.38 -7.11 -7.41
N LYS A 234 -8.39 -8.43 -7.60
CA LYS A 234 -7.41 -9.14 -8.44
C LYS A 234 -7.88 -9.25 -9.89
N TYR A 235 -6.99 -9.67 -10.76
CA TYR A 235 -7.32 -9.98 -12.15
C TYR A 235 -8.42 -11.06 -12.23
N PRO A 236 -9.22 -11.09 -13.34
CA PRO A 236 -10.37 -12.00 -13.45
C PRO A 236 -10.06 -13.47 -13.20
N THR A 237 -8.86 -13.93 -13.54
CA THR A 237 -8.41 -15.32 -13.40
C THR A 237 -7.85 -15.67 -12.03
N ASP A 238 -7.56 -14.67 -11.18
CA ASP A 238 -6.81 -14.87 -9.93
C ASP A 238 -7.70 -15.02 -8.69
N GLY A 239 -9.02 -15.06 -8.88
CA GLY A 239 -9.98 -15.07 -7.77
C GLY A 239 -10.07 -13.71 -7.09
N GLY A 240 -10.05 -13.67 -5.75
CA GLY A 240 -10.08 -12.44 -4.96
C GLY A 240 -11.47 -11.88 -4.70
N GLN A 241 -11.53 -10.62 -4.22
CA GLN A 241 -12.77 -9.98 -3.79
C GLN A 241 -13.72 -9.74 -4.97
N ARG A 242 -14.96 -10.22 -4.81
CA ARG A 242 -16.07 -10.05 -5.78
C ARG A 242 -17.30 -9.44 -5.14
N GLU A 243 -17.43 -9.55 -3.83
CA GLU A 243 -18.55 -9.01 -3.07
C GLU A 243 -18.29 -7.56 -2.69
N GLY A 244 -19.33 -6.74 -2.76
CA GLY A 244 -19.27 -5.32 -2.49
C GLY A 244 -19.38 -4.47 -3.76
N HIS A 245 -19.35 -3.18 -3.56
CA HIS A 245 -19.49 -2.18 -4.62
C HIS A 245 -18.72 -0.91 -4.24
N PHE A 246 -18.41 -0.09 -5.23
CA PHE A 246 -17.80 1.22 -4.98
C PHE A 246 -18.81 2.18 -4.39
N GLU A 247 -18.40 2.89 -3.35
CA GLU A 247 -19.20 3.92 -2.70
C GLU A 247 -18.47 5.27 -2.72
N LYS A 248 -19.27 6.33 -2.58
CA LYS A 248 -18.73 7.68 -2.45
C LYS A 248 -17.82 7.75 -1.22
N ASN A 249 -16.70 8.42 -1.32
CA ASN A 249 -15.67 8.59 -0.29
C ASN A 249 -14.87 7.32 0.04
N MET A 250 -14.97 6.26 -0.74
CA MET A 250 -13.91 5.26 -0.80
C MET A 250 -12.66 5.88 -1.42
N THR A 251 -11.51 5.54 -0.87
CA THR A 251 -10.18 5.88 -1.42
C THR A 251 -9.50 4.61 -1.89
N ILE A 252 -8.97 4.64 -3.08
CA ILE A 252 -8.43 3.47 -3.77
C ILE A 252 -7.22 3.86 -4.61
N THR A 253 -6.31 2.91 -4.81
CA THR A 253 -5.28 2.97 -5.84
C THR A 253 -5.67 2.08 -7.02
N LEU A 254 -5.29 2.49 -8.21
CA LEU A 254 -5.40 1.71 -9.43
C LEU A 254 -4.02 1.27 -9.86
N GLU A 255 -3.90 -0.04 -10.03
CA GLU A 255 -2.63 -0.67 -10.38
C GLU A 255 -2.54 -0.97 -11.87
N SER A 256 -1.35 -0.78 -12.43
CA SER A 256 -0.99 -1.28 -13.75
C SER A 256 -0.19 -2.59 -13.65
N TYR A 257 -0.10 -3.30 -14.76
CA TYR A 257 0.65 -4.56 -14.85
C TYR A 257 2.15 -4.40 -14.66
#